data_35f931045cd503eacf558a8ca790c737
#
_entry.id   35f931045cd503eacf558a8ca790c737
#
_cell.length_a   1.000
_cell.length_b   1.000
_cell.length_c   1.000
_cell.angle_alpha   90.00
_cell.angle_beta   90.00
_cell.angle_gamma   90.00
#
_symmetry.space_group_name_H-M   'P 1'
#
loop_
_entity.id
_entity.type
_entity.pdbx_description
1 polymer ?
#
loop_
_entity_poly.entity_id
_entity_poly.type
_entity_poly.pdbx_seq_one_letter_code
_entity_poly.pdbx_strand_id
1 'polypeptide(L)'
;MYGQFDEVRIIKKIYEDYDLPKTCIEFGAYDGITNSNTYYFWNKKGFRSLLIEPDPNLYELLEKNSNQNCTVINDFVSVKNSLNKIIKKYNFPNKIGILSIDIDSNDLEIFKKIDHSSTFIVIIEFNNQFPVWVDYEDPSDCIIFRHSALAVLNFAKTKGYKLLDVKGSNLILINGENLSLPDTLYPNSLEDCFDYEQQKKTCKDIRIIGSKFTTNAKVFSQKP
;
A
#
# COMPACT_ATOMS: atom_id res chain seq x y z
N MET A 1 -4.16 -6.25 -17.76
CA MET A 1 -3.23 -6.38 -16.62
C MET A 1 -4.03 -5.95 -15.42
N TYR A 2 -3.93 -6.58 -14.27
CA TYR A 2 -4.62 -6.19 -13.04
C TYR A 2 -3.55 -5.62 -12.10
N GLY A 3 -3.87 -4.53 -11.38
CA GLY A 3 -2.91 -3.77 -10.60
C GLY A 3 -2.08 -2.80 -11.47
N GLN A 4 -1.30 -1.95 -10.82
CA GLN A 4 -0.50 -0.92 -11.48
C GLN A 4 0.82 -1.51 -12.03
N PHE A 5 1.46 -2.42 -11.28
CA PHE A 5 2.80 -2.93 -11.57
C PHE A 5 2.96 -4.45 -11.36
N ASP A 6 1.89 -5.25 -11.56
CA ASP A 6 1.92 -6.73 -11.43
C ASP A 6 1.84 -7.27 -9.98
N GLU A 7 1.40 -6.44 -9.02
CA GLU A 7 1.18 -6.82 -7.60
C GLU A 7 0.22 -8.02 -7.51
N VAL A 8 -0.85 -7.95 -8.29
CA VAL A 8 -1.93 -8.96 -8.31
C VAL A 8 -1.41 -10.36 -8.62
N ARG A 9 -0.41 -10.50 -9.51
CA ARG A 9 0.17 -11.81 -9.87
C ARG A 9 0.86 -12.47 -8.67
N ILE A 10 1.57 -11.69 -7.89
CA ILE A 10 2.29 -12.18 -6.70
C ILE A 10 1.28 -12.63 -5.64
N ILE A 11 0.30 -11.78 -5.34
CA ILE A 11 -0.70 -12.05 -4.30
C ILE A 11 -1.59 -13.23 -4.71
N LYS A 12 -1.96 -13.34 -5.99
CA LYS A 12 -2.72 -14.47 -6.52
C LYS A 12 -2.02 -15.80 -6.23
N LYS A 13 -0.70 -15.88 -6.44
CA LYS A 13 0.08 -17.09 -6.16
C LYS A 13 0.02 -17.46 -4.67
N ILE A 14 0.09 -16.49 -3.78
CA ILE A 14 -0.05 -16.75 -2.33
C ILE A 14 -1.42 -17.35 -2.02
N TYR A 15 -2.50 -16.81 -2.61
CA TYR A 15 -3.85 -17.34 -2.42
C TYR A 15 -4.11 -18.71 -3.10
N GLU A 16 -3.28 -19.12 -4.06
CA GLU A 16 -3.31 -20.46 -4.64
C GLU A 16 -2.65 -21.48 -3.70
N ASP A 17 -1.65 -21.06 -2.94
CA ASP A 17 -0.84 -21.93 -2.09
C ASP A 17 -1.29 -21.95 -0.61
N TYR A 18 -2.03 -20.92 -0.16
CA TYR A 18 -2.42 -20.74 1.24
C TYR A 18 -3.90 -20.39 1.39
N ASP A 19 -4.54 -20.97 2.42
CA ASP A 19 -5.94 -20.64 2.78
C ASP A 19 -5.98 -19.36 3.63
N LEU A 20 -6.30 -18.24 2.98
CA LEU A 20 -6.32 -16.91 3.58
C LEU A 20 -7.74 -16.32 3.56
N PRO A 21 -8.03 -15.33 4.43
CA PRO A 21 -9.30 -14.63 4.43
C PRO A 21 -9.59 -14.00 3.05
N LYS A 22 -10.74 -14.35 2.47
CA LYS A 22 -11.18 -13.81 1.16
C LYS A 22 -11.85 -12.44 1.34
N THR A 23 -11.10 -11.52 1.91
CA THR A 23 -11.49 -10.13 2.19
C THR A 23 -10.43 -9.19 1.68
N CYS A 24 -10.82 -8.07 1.09
CA CYS A 24 -9.90 -7.03 0.71
C CYS A 24 -10.45 -5.63 1.02
N ILE A 25 -9.55 -4.73 1.33
CA ILE A 25 -9.84 -3.31 1.56
C ILE A 25 -8.91 -2.50 0.68
N GLU A 26 -9.43 -1.48 0.02
CA GLU A 26 -8.65 -0.56 -0.80
C GLU A 26 -9.02 0.89 -0.50
N PHE A 27 -8.01 1.70 -0.14
CA PHE A 27 -8.12 3.15 0.02
C PHE A 27 -7.61 3.82 -1.25
N GLY A 28 -8.24 4.94 -1.66
CA GLY A 28 -7.98 5.54 -2.95
C GLY A 28 -8.44 4.59 -4.06
N ALA A 29 -9.63 3.99 -3.90
CA ALA A 29 -10.10 2.95 -4.81
C ALA A 29 -10.41 3.49 -6.23
N TYR A 30 -10.35 4.82 -6.44
CA TYR A 30 -10.55 5.49 -7.72
C TYR A 30 -11.88 5.07 -8.38
N ASP A 31 -11.85 4.52 -9.58
CA ASP A 31 -13.01 3.96 -10.28
C ASP A 31 -13.23 2.45 -10.01
N GLY A 32 -12.42 1.85 -9.13
CA GLY A 32 -12.44 0.45 -8.75
C GLY A 32 -11.76 -0.51 -9.73
N ILE A 33 -11.40 -0.05 -10.93
CA ILE A 33 -10.81 -0.86 -12.01
C ILE A 33 -9.39 -0.42 -12.33
N THR A 34 -9.24 0.88 -12.61
CA THR A 34 -7.97 1.46 -13.06
C THR A 34 -6.95 1.39 -11.94
N ASN A 35 -5.82 0.75 -12.18
CA ASN A 35 -4.72 0.56 -11.24
C ASN A 35 -5.09 -0.15 -9.93
N SER A 36 -6.32 -0.66 -9.79
CA SER A 36 -6.76 -1.31 -8.55
C SER A 36 -5.97 -2.57 -8.25
N ASN A 37 -5.43 -2.63 -7.04
CA ASN A 37 -4.73 -3.80 -6.49
C ASN A 37 -5.69 -4.90 -6.05
N THR A 38 -7.00 -4.59 -5.88
CA THR A 38 -7.99 -5.53 -5.37
C THR A 38 -9.04 -5.97 -6.40
N TYR A 39 -9.16 -5.27 -7.54
CA TYR A 39 -10.16 -5.56 -8.58
C TYR A 39 -10.27 -7.03 -8.97
N TYR A 40 -9.14 -7.69 -9.22
CA TYR A 40 -9.12 -9.12 -9.58
C TYR A 40 -9.77 -10.00 -8.51
N PHE A 41 -9.52 -9.69 -7.25
CA PHE A 41 -9.96 -10.51 -6.12
C PHE A 41 -11.46 -10.40 -5.91
N TRP A 42 -12.04 -9.21 -5.87
CA TRP A 42 -13.47 -9.07 -5.67
C TRP A 42 -14.29 -9.37 -6.93
N ASN A 43 -13.78 -9.02 -8.12
CA ASN A 43 -14.52 -9.21 -9.36
C ASN A 43 -14.43 -10.64 -9.91
N LYS A 44 -13.26 -11.28 -9.80
CA LYS A 44 -13.05 -12.63 -10.38
C LYS A 44 -13.01 -13.76 -9.36
N LYS A 45 -12.71 -13.45 -8.10
CA LYS A 45 -12.55 -14.45 -7.03
C LYS A 45 -13.61 -14.34 -5.93
N GLY A 46 -14.51 -13.38 -6.02
CA GLY A 46 -15.64 -13.24 -5.10
C GLY A 46 -15.25 -12.82 -3.69
N PHE A 47 -14.12 -12.11 -3.52
CA PHE A 47 -13.72 -11.59 -2.23
C PHE A 47 -14.71 -10.55 -1.75
N ARG A 48 -15.04 -10.57 -0.47
CA ARG A 48 -15.76 -9.47 0.16
C ARG A 48 -14.84 -8.26 0.26
N SER A 49 -15.28 -7.12 -0.29
CA SER A 49 -14.44 -5.95 -0.44
C SER A 49 -15.03 -4.72 0.20
N LEU A 50 -14.16 -3.88 0.74
CA LEU A 50 -14.46 -2.54 1.22
C LEU A 50 -13.62 -1.56 0.41
N LEU A 51 -14.28 -0.77 -0.44
CA LEU A 51 -13.65 0.16 -1.37
C LEU A 51 -13.98 1.58 -0.95
N ILE A 52 -12.96 2.40 -0.72
CA ILE A 52 -13.11 3.74 -0.13
C ILE A 52 -12.49 4.77 -1.07
N GLU A 53 -13.35 5.72 -1.51
CA GLU A 53 -12.96 6.79 -2.42
C GLU A 53 -13.56 8.12 -1.95
N PRO A 54 -12.73 9.13 -1.62
CA PRO A 54 -13.23 10.42 -1.12
C PRO A 54 -13.78 11.34 -2.21
N ASP A 55 -13.30 11.26 -3.47
CA ASP A 55 -13.82 12.11 -4.55
C ASP A 55 -15.22 11.65 -4.98
N PRO A 56 -16.25 12.51 -4.90
CA PRO A 56 -17.62 12.12 -5.23
C PRO A 56 -17.81 11.66 -6.69
N ASN A 57 -17.06 12.22 -7.63
CA ASN A 57 -17.18 11.85 -9.04
C ASN A 57 -16.57 10.48 -9.30
N LEU A 58 -15.42 10.20 -8.67
CA LEU A 58 -14.77 8.90 -8.72
C LEU A 58 -15.57 7.84 -7.98
N TYR A 59 -16.15 8.21 -6.82
CA TYR A 59 -17.06 7.34 -6.09
C TYR A 59 -18.26 6.90 -6.93
N GLU A 60 -18.89 7.80 -7.71
CA GLU A 60 -19.99 7.43 -8.62
C GLU A 60 -19.56 6.40 -9.69
N LEU A 61 -18.33 6.51 -10.18
CA LEU A 61 -17.77 5.53 -11.11
C LEU A 61 -17.47 4.21 -10.40
N LEU A 62 -16.87 4.28 -9.21
CA LEU A 62 -16.58 3.13 -8.37
C LEU A 62 -17.87 2.34 -8.05
N GLU A 63 -18.94 3.04 -7.67
CA GLU A 63 -20.24 2.43 -7.39
C GLU A 63 -20.82 1.71 -8.61
N LYS A 64 -20.75 2.32 -9.79
CA LYS A 64 -21.19 1.71 -11.05
C LYS A 64 -20.38 0.47 -11.45
N ASN A 65 -19.09 0.47 -11.16
CA ASN A 65 -18.16 -0.59 -11.55
C ASN A 65 -18.13 -1.74 -10.52
N SER A 66 -18.62 -1.50 -9.32
CA SER A 66 -18.63 -2.48 -8.23
C SER A 66 -19.72 -3.54 -8.42
N ASN A 67 -19.64 -4.63 -7.66
CA ASN A 67 -20.62 -5.71 -7.67
C ASN A 67 -21.10 -6.02 -6.24
N GLN A 68 -21.96 -7.03 -6.10
CA GLN A 68 -22.57 -7.42 -4.81
C GLN A 68 -21.56 -7.85 -3.73
N ASN A 69 -20.31 -8.10 -4.06
CA ASN A 69 -19.26 -8.44 -3.09
C ASN A 69 -18.63 -7.18 -2.47
N CYS A 70 -18.92 -5.99 -3.02
CA CYS A 70 -18.31 -4.73 -2.63
C CYS A 70 -19.21 -3.93 -1.69
N THR A 71 -18.64 -3.41 -0.62
CA THR A 71 -19.15 -2.28 0.12
C THR A 71 -18.36 -1.05 -0.31
N VAL A 72 -19.03 -0.10 -0.94
CA VAL A 72 -18.40 1.11 -1.50
C VAL A 72 -18.71 2.29 -0.58
N ILE A 73 -17.73 3.12 -0.29
CA ILE A 73 -17.86 4.21 0.66
C ILE A 73 -17.26 5.50 0.08
N ASN A 74 -18.08 6.55 0.02
CA ASN A 74 -17.59 7.90 -0.21
C ASN A 74 -17.18 8.50 1.14
N ASP A 75 -15.96 8.29 1.53
CA ASP A 75 -15.41 8.78 2.80
C ASP A 75 -13.89 8.93 2.69
N PHE A 76 -13.32 9.61 3.66
CA PHE A 76 -11.90 9.87 3.75
C PHE A 76 -11.29 9.08 4.93
N VAL A 77 -10.30 8.24 4.64
CA VAL A 77 -9.53 7.56 5.70
C VAL A 77 -8.48 8.52 6.25
N SER A 78 -8.43 8.66 7.55
CA SER A 78 -7.48 9.53 8.24
C SER A 78 -7.18 9.01 9.65
N VAL A 79 -6.24 9.63 10.33
CA VAL A 79 -5.97 9.33 11.76
C VAL A 79 -7.22 9.50 12.62
N LYS A 80 -8.09 10.49 12.32
CA LYS A 80 -9.34 10.73 13.05
C LYS A 80 -10.47 9.79 12.63
N ASN A 81 -10.59 9.52 11.33
CA ASN A 81 -11.53 8.55 10.74
C ASN A 81 -10.78 7.27 10.40
N SER A 82 -10.38 6.52 11.42
CA SER A 82 -9.52 5.36 11.25
C SER A 82 -10.24 4.19 10.58
N LEU A 83 -9.48 3.34 9.86
CA LEU A 83 -9.99 2.12 9.26
C LEU A 83 -10.77 1.25 10.25
N ASN A 84 -10.31 1.11 11.47
CA ASN A 84 -10.99 0.29 12.49
C ASN A 84 -12.40 0.81 12.81
N LYS A 85 -12.61 2.13 12.79
CA LYS A 85 -13.95 2.73 12.94
C LYS A 85 -14.83 2.43 11.73
N ILE A 86 -14.28 2.52 10.53
CA ILE A 86 -14.99 2.24 9.27
C ILE A 86 -15.38 0.77 9.22
N ILE A 87 -14.47 -0.16 9.47
CA ILE A 87 -14.74 -1.61 9.54
C ILE A 87 -15.92 -1.88 10.48
N LYS A 88 -15.89 -1.30 11.68
CA LYS A 88 -16.97 -1.48 12.67
C LYS A 88 -18.30 -0.87 12.21
N LYS A 89 -18.27 0.35 11.65
CA LYS A 89 -19.45 1.07 11.16
C LYS A 89 -20.19 0.28 10.07
N TYR A 90 -19.44 -0.33 9.16
CA TYR A 90 -20.01 -1.07 8.01
C TYR A 90 -20.09 -2.58 8.24
N ASN A 91 -19.85 -3.05 9.47
CA ASN A 91 -19.89 -4.46 9.84
C ASN A 91 -19.05 -5.33 8.85
N PHE A 92 -17.88 -4.82 8.48
CA PHE A 92 -16.95 -5.55 7.63
C PHE A 92 -16.16 -6.58 8.45
N PRO A 93 -15.75 -7.73 7.88
CA PRO A 93 -14.96 -8.72 8.61
C PRO A 93 -13.66 -8.12 9.19
N ASN A 94 -13.34 -8.51 10.43
CA ASN A 94 -12.12 -8.02 11.08
C ASN A 94 -10.85 -8.62 10.46
N LYS A 95 -10.90 -9.86 9.96
CA LYS A 95 -9.75 -10.47 9.29
C LYS A 95 -9.63 -9.93 7.87
N ILE A 96 -8.53 -9.27 7.57
CA ILE A 96 -8.27 -8.58 6.31
C ILE A 96 -7.19 -9.36 5.55
N GLY A 97 -7.60 -10.06 4.49
CA GLY A 97 -6.69 -10.83 3.66
C GLY A 97 -5.73 -9.92 2.88
N ILE A 98 -6.28 -8.87 2.23
CA ILE A 98 -5.51 -7.88 1.47
C ILE A 98 -5.92 -6.48 1.90
N LEU A 99 -4.95 -5.65 2.23
CA LEU A 99 -5.12 -4.23 2.48
C LEU A 99 -4.26 -3.44 1.50
N SER A 100 -4.89 -2.64 0.63
CA SER A 100 -4.22 -1.70 -0.27
C SER A 100 -4.37 -0.28 0.25
N ILE A 101 -3.24 0.40 0.44
CA ILE A 101 -3.14 1.77 0.94
C ILE A 101 -2.45 2.60 -0.12
N ASP A 102 -3.22 3.43 -0.83
CA ASP A 102 -2.73 4.31 -1.88
C ASP A 102 -3.66 5.54 -1.94
N ILE A 103 -3.33 6.56 -1.16
CA ILE A 103 -4.14 7.79 -1.05
C ILE A 103 -3.36 9.05 -1.41
N ASP A 104 -2.16 8.88 -2.00
CA ASP A 104 -1.29 9.98 -2.42
C ASP A 104 -0.97 10.99 -1.30
N SER A 105 -0.96 10.55 -0.05
CA SER A 105 -0.74 11.43 1.10
C SER A 105 0.02 10.76 2.26
N ASN A 106 -0.59 10.66 3.43
CA ASN A 106 0.01 10.11 4.65
C ASN A 106 -0.23 8.60 4.82
N ASP A 107 0.03 7.79 3.78
CA ASP A 107 -0.21 6.35 3.77
C ASP A 107 0.46 5.64 4.95
N LEU A 108 1.71 6.01 5.26
CA LEU A 108 2.43 5.46 6.41
C LEU A 108 1.74 5.78 7.75
N GLU A 109 1.21 7.01 7.92
CA GLU A 109 0.49 7.37 9.14
C GLU A 109 -0.80 6.58 9.31
N ILE A 110 -1.51 6.27 8.21
CA ILE A 110 -2.68 5.40 8.24
C ILE A 110 -2.26 3.98 8.57
N PHE A 111 -1.21 3.47 7.92
CA PHE A 111 -0.66 2.15 8.19
C PHE A 111 -0.26 1.98 9.66
N LYS A 112 0.30 2.99 10.30
CA LYS A 112 0.63 2.98 11.73
C LYS A 112 -0.59 2.79 12.65
N LYS A 113 -1.80 3.11 12.18
CA LYS A 113 -3.04 3.12 13.00
C LYS A 113 -3.99 1.96 12.75
N ILE A 114 -3.68 1.05 11.81
CA ILE A 114 -4.51 -0.12 11.57
C ILE A 114 -4.34 -1.18 12.68
N ASP A 115 -5.26 -2.14 12.70
CA ASP A 115 -5.10 -3.35 13.50
C ASP A 115 -4.22 -4.36 12.75
N HIS A 116 -2.94 -4.43 13.14
CA HIS A 116 -1.96 -5.32 12.51
C HIS A 116 -2.23 -6.79 12.81
N SER A 117 -2.86 -7.10 13.96
CA SER A 117 -3.09 -8.49 14.40
C SER A 117 -4.06 -9.26 13.50
N SER A 118 -4.87 -8.56 12.73
CA SER A 118 -5.90 -9.13 11.87
C SER A 118 -5.66 -8.95 10.36
N THR A 119 -4.53 -8.34 9.97
CA THR A 119 -4.17 -8.04 8.57
C THR A 119 -3.08 -8.99 8.11
N PHE A 120 -3.25 -9.61 6.92
CA PHE A 120 -2.36 -10.64 6.38
C PHE A 120 -1.37 -10.08 5.35
N ILE A 121 -1.87 -9.42 4.33
CA ILE A 121 -1.09 -8.85 3.23
C ILE A 121 -1.37 -7.36 3.15
N VAL A 122 -0.33 -6.55 3.05
CA VAL A 122 -0.43 -5.10 2.85
C VAL A 122 0.29 -4.72 1.57
N ILE A 123 -0.39 -3.95 0.74
CA ILE A 123 0.19 -3.21 -0.38
C ILE A 123 0.16 -1.76 0.04
N ILE A 124 1.30 -1.09 0.06
CA ILE A 124 1.38 0.31 0.48
C ILE A 124 2.27 1.10 -0.46
N GLU A 125 1.73 2.23 -0.93
CA GLU A 125 2.47 3.15 -1.77
C GLU A 125 3.55 3.88 -0.97
N PHE A 126 4.66 4.19 -1.64
CA PHE A 126 5.74 5.03 -1.14
C PHE A 126 6.24 5.98 -2.23
N ASN A 127 6.91 7.06 -1.85
CA ASN A 127 7.54 7.95 -2.81
C ASN A 127 8.83 7.31 -3.34
N ASN A 128 8.78 6.76 -4.55
CA ASN A 128 9.89 6.08 -5.21
C ASN A 128 11.01 7.02 -5.71
N GLN A 129 10.88 8.33 -5.50
CA GLN A 129 11.95 9.30 -5.79
C GLN A 129 13.04 9.25 -4.72
N PHE A 130 12.77 8.75 -3.52
CA PHE A 130 13.79 8.57 -2.50
C PHE A 130 14.73 7.43 -2.87
N PRO A 131 16.06 7.64 -2.72
CA PRO A 131 17.01 6.53 -2.76
C PRO A 131 16.63 5.44 -1.75
N VAL A 132 16.89 4.18 -2.11
CA VAL A 132 16.48 3.00 -1.33
C VAL A 132 17.00 2.99 0.12
N TRP A 133 18.15 3.66 0.37
CA TRP A 133 18.78 3.77 1.69
C TRP A 133 18.30 4.96 2.53
N VAL A 134 17.37 5.76 2.02
CA VAL A 134 16.85 6.94 2.73
C VAL A 134 15.68 6.52 3.59
N ASP A 135 15.80 6.77 4.90
CA ASP A 135 14.71 6.64 5.86
C ASP A 135 14.10 8.02 6.08
N TYR A 136 12.99 8.29 5.41
CA TYR A 136 12.31 9.58 5.45
C TYR A 136 10.82 9.42 5.62
N GLU A 137 10.27 10.25 6.47
CA GLU A 137 8.84 10.41 6.70
C GLU A 137 8.51 11.89 6.89
N ASP A 138 7.40 12.34 6.29
CA ASP A 138 6.89 13.68 6.53
C ASP A 138 6.42 13.84 7.99
N PRO A 139 6.50 15.08 8.56
CA PRO A 139 5.81 15.38 9.79
C PRO A 139 4.31 15.06 9.69
N SER A 140 3.72 14.57 10.78
CA SER A 140 2.33 14.05 10.82
C SER A 140 1.25 15.07 10.45
N ASP A 141 1.56 16.33 10.45
CA ASP A 141 0.67 17.47 10.17
C ASP A 141 0.91 18.14 8.82
N CYS A 142 1.86 17.63 8.03
CA CYS A 142 2.26 18.24 6.77
C CYS A 142 2.58 17.18 5.72
N ILE A 143 2.07 17.35 4.50
CA ILE A 143 2.43 16.50 3.35
C ILE A 143 3.38 17.31 2.48
N ILE A 144 4.66 16.91 2.46
CA ILE A 144 5.71 17.55 1.67
C ILE A 144 6.23 16.60 0.61
N PHE A 145 6.69 15.43 1.05
CA PHE A 145 7.31 14.40 0.20
C PHE A 145 6.75 13.00 0.50
N ARG A 146 5.75 12.88 1.38
CA ARG A 146 5.20 11.62 1.84
C ARG A 146 6.25 10.82 2.65
N HIS A 147 6.58 9.62 2.24
CA HIS A 147 7.51 8.73 2.95
C HIS A 147 8.29 7.86 1.98
N SER A 148 9.46 7.44 2.40
CA SER A 148 10.34 6.54 1.65
C SER A 148 9.96 5.07 1.84
N ALA A 149 10.41 4.19 0.94
CA ALA A 149 10.26 2.74 1.09
C ALA A 149 10.89 2.23 2.39
N LEU A 150 12.07 2.75 2.75
CA LEU A 150 12.79 2.32 3.95
C LEU A 150 12.04 2.70 5.23
N ALA A 151 11.42 3.88 5.28
CA ALA A 151 10.61 4.31 6.43
C ALA A 151 9.40 3.38 6.64
N VAL A 152 8.69 3.05 5.56
CA VAL A 152 7.59 2.07 5.61
C VAL A 152 8.07 0.72 6.10
N LEU A 153 9.15 0.20 5.54
CA LEU A 153 9.69 -1.11 5.89
C LEU A 153 10.20 -1.16 7.33
N ASN A 154 10.88 -0.12 7.81
CA ASN A 154 11.35 -0.04 9.19
C ASN A 154 10.18 -0.09 10.17
N PHE A 155 9.12 0.67 9.92
CA PHE A 155 7.91 0.58 10.74
C PHE A 155 7.25 -0.80 10.64
N ALA A 156 7.07 -1.33 9.43
CA ALA A 156 6.43 -2.62 9.18
C ALA A 156 7.12 -3.77 9.96
N LYS A 157 8.45 -3.79 9.99
CA LYS A 157 9.23 -4.75 10.77
C LYS A 157 8.91 -4.71 12.26
N THR A 158 8.63 -3.52 12.83
CA THR A 158 8.22 -3.41 14.25
C THR A 158 6.86 -4.06 14.55
N LYS A 159 6.08 -4.34 13.50
CA LYS A 159 4.75 -4.98 13.56
C LYS A 159 4.76 -6.41 13.01
N GLY A 160 5.92 -7.04 12.91
CA GLY A 160 6.05 -8.43 12.46
C GLY A 160 5.90 -8.65 10.95
N TYR A 161 5.85 -7.58 10.14
CA TYR A 161 5.79 -7.73 8.69
C TYR A 161 7.17 -8.02 8.10
N LYS A 162 7.16 -8.85 7.08
CA LYS A 162 8.30 -9.13 6.19
C LYS A 162 8.02 -8.55 4.81
N LEU A 163 9.05 -7.98 4.18
CA LEU A 163 8.99 -7.55 2.78
C LEU A 163 8.90 -8.77 1.87
N LEU A 164 7.91 -8.82 1.00
CA LEU A 164 7.79 -9.85 -0.02
C LEU A 164 8.36 -9.39 -1.37
N ASP A 165 7.99 -8.18 -1.80
CA ASP A 165 8.45 -7.63 -3.07
C ASP A 165 8.22 -6.11 -3.13
N VAL A 166 8.81 -5.47 -4.14
CA VAL A 166 8.53 -4.09 -4.53
C VAL A 166 8.06 -4.07 -5.98
N LYS A 167 6.94 -3.40 -6.24
CA LYS A 167 6.42 -3.21 -7.60
C LYS A 167 6.15 -1.72 -7.83
N GLY A 168 6.93 -1.11 -8.71
CA GLY A 168 6.84 0.32 -8.97
C GLY A 168 7.04 1.15 -7.71
N SER A 169 5.99 1.81 -7.26
CA SER A 169 5.92 2.58 -6.00
C SER A 169 5.24 1.84 -4.85
N ASN A 170 4.99 0.54 -4.97
CA ASN A 170 4.28 -0.25 -3.98
C ASN A 170 5.19 -1.25 -3.27
N LEU A 171 5.17 -1.27 -1.93
CA LEU A 171 5.70 -2.36 -1.12
C LEU A 171 4.62 -3.41 -0.91
N ILE A 172 4.97 -4.69 -1.09
CA ILE A 172 4.13 -5.84 -0.75
C ILE A 172 4.68 -6.46 0.53
N LEU A 173 3.89 -6.40 1.59
CA LEU A 173 4.28 -6.82 2.94
C LEU A 173 3.42 -7.98 3.41
N ILE A 174 4.04 -8.96 4.06
CA ILE A 174 3.36 -10.12 4.67
C ILE A 174 3.48 -10.01 6.18
N ASN A 175 2.37 -10.10 6.89
CA ASN A 175 2.38 -10.21 8.33
C ASN A 175 2.84 -11.63 8.73
N GLY A 176 4.07 -11.73 9.24
CA GLY A 176 4.69 -13.01 9.58
C GLY A 176 4.06 -13.72 10.78
N GLU A 177 3.28 -13.02 11.60
CA GLU A 177 2.50 -13.61 12.70
C GLU A 177 1.23 -14.29 12.19
N ASN A 178 0.63 -13.77 11.12
CA ASN A 178 -0.63 -14.27 10.56
C ASN A 178 -0.40 -15.26 9.40
N LEU A 179 0.73 -15.13 8.68
CA LEU A 179 1.07 -15.97 7.53
C LEU A 179 2.57 -16.22 7.48
N SER A 180 2.97 -17.47 7.69
CA SER A 180 4.36 -17.90 7.56
C SER A 180 4.61 -18.46 6.16
N LEU A 181 5.39 -17.73 5.36
CA LEU A 181 5.89 -18.20 4.07
C LEU A 181 7.33 -18.74 4.22
N PRO A 182 7.79 -19.62 3.30
CA PRO A 182 9.18 -20.04 3.26
C PRO A 182 10.14 -18.84 3.13
N ASP A 183 11.23 -18.86 3.84
CA ASP A 183 12.20 -17.74 3.85
C ASP A 183 12.78 -17.48 2.45
N THR A 184 12.80 -18.49 1.57
CA THR A 184 13.25 -18.37 0.18
C THR A 184 12.37 -17.47 -0.68
N LEU A 185 11.17 -17.11 -0.23
CA LEU A 185 10.28 -16.19 -0.94
C LEU A 185 10.53 -14.72 -0.61
N TYR A 186 11.28 -14.45 0.48
CA TYR A 186 11.58 -13.09 0.87
C TYR A 186 12.92 -12.63 0.28
N PRO A 187 13.03 -11.39 -0.21
CA PRO A 187 14.31 -10.82 -0.61
C PRO A 187 15.24 -10.67 0.62
N ASN A 188 16.54 -10.72 0.42
CA ASN A 188 17.50 -10.51 1.51
C ASN A 188 17.49 -9.05 2.00
N SER A 189 17.23 -8.12 1.09
CA SER A 189 17.20 -6.69 1.38
C SER A 189 16.17 -5.95 0.52
N LEU A 190 15.89 -4.70 0.87
CA LEU A 190 15.07 -3.80 0.05
C LEU A 190 15.72 -3.53 -1.31
N GLU A 191 17.06 -3.40 -1.34
CA GLU A 191 17.84 -3.17 -2.55
C GLU A 191 17.69 -4.28 -3.59
N ASP A 192 17.53 -5.54 -3.15
CA ASP A 192 17.45 -6.71 -4.03
C ASP A 192 16.17 -6.74 -4.88
N CYS A 193 15.10 -6.11 -4.41
CA CYS A 193 13.81 -6.10 -5.08
C CYS A 193 13.32 -4.70 -5.49
N PHE A 194 14.09 -3.64 -5.21
CA PHE A 194 13.71 -2.27 -5.50
C PHE A 194 13.62 -2.02 -7.02
N ASP A 195 12.54 -1.37 -7.48
CA ASP A 195 12.31 -1.08 -8.90
C ASP A 195 13.06 0.17 -9.36
N TYR A 196 14.36 0.02 -9.59
CA TYR A 196 15.22 1.10 -10.08
C TYR A 196 14.83 1.61 -11.46
N GLU A 197 14.23 0.79 -12.31
CA GLU A 197 13.77 1.22 -13.63
C GLU A 197 12.55 2.14 -13.53
N GLN A 198 11.61 1.84 -12.64
CA GLN A 198 10.51 2.73 -12.34
C GLN A 198 11.01 4.02 -11.67
N GLN A 199 11.95 3.92 -10.73
CA GLN A 199 12.57 5.08 -10.12
C GLN A 199 13.19 6.01 -11.17
N LYS A 200 13.96 5.49 -12.12
CA LYS A 200 14.54 6.30 -13.20
C LYS A 200 13.50 7.02 -14.05
N LYS A 201 12.36 6.39 -14.32
CA LYS A 201 11.27 7.01 -15.08
C LYS A 201 10.65 8.18 -14.33
N THR A 202 10.41 8.00 -13.05
CA THR A 202 9.81 9.01 -12.16
C THR A 202 10.78 10.13 -11.84
N CYS A 203 12.07 9.80 -11.70
CA CYS A 203 13.13 10.75 -11.33
C CYS A 203 13.62 11.66 -12.48
N LYS A 204 13.06 11.58 -13.67
CA LYS A 204 13.38 12.56 -14.73
C LYS A 204 13.13 14.01 -14.32
N ASP A 205 12.29 14.22 -13.30
CA ASP A 205 11.96 15.52 -12.73
C ASP A 205 12.70 15.86 -11.43
N ILE A 206 13.67 15.05 -10.99
CA ILE A 206 14.46 15.28 -9.74
C ILE A 206 15.19 16.61 -9.72
N ARG A 207 15.44 17.28 -10.86
CA ARG A 207 16.00 18.63 -10.85
C ARG A 207 15.20 19.63 -9.99
N ILE A 208 13.91 19.43 -9.88
CA ILE A 208 13.02 20.28 -9.07
C ILE A 208 13.14 19.90 -7.57
N ILE A 209 13.26 18.61 -7.27
CA ILE A 209 13.43 18.11 -5.90
C ILE A 209 14.83 18.45 -5.39
N GLY A 210 15.87 18.25 -6.20
CA GLY A 210 17.26 18.58 -5.85
C GLY A 210 17.45 20.04 -5.41
N SER A 211 16.75 21.01 -6.03
CA SER A 211 16.82 22.41 -5.63
C SER A 211 16.11 22.73 -4.32
N LYS A 212 15.10 21.97 -3.93
CA LYS A 212 14.42 22.09 -2.61
C LYS A 212 15.10 21.26 -1.52
N PHE A 213 15.77 20.17 -1.90
CA PHE A 213 16.57 19.33 -0.98
C PHE A 213 17.94 19.94 -0.66
N THR A 214 18.44 20.92 -1.40
CA THR A 214 19.77 21.51 -1.16
C THR A 214 19.91 22.22 0.18
N THR A 215 18.85 22.62 0.82
CA THR A 215 18.91 23.16 2.20
C THR A 215 19.07 22.07 3.27
N ASN A 216 18.78 20.79 2.96
CA ASN A 216 18.97 19.65 3.84
C ASN A 216 19.87 18.56 3.21
N ALA A 217 20.59 18.87 2.15
CA ALA A 217 21.37 17.95 1.31
C ALA A 217 22.50 17.19 2.02
N LYS A 218 22.83 17.52 3.27
CA LYS A 218 23.77 16.72 4.07
C LYS A 218 23.26 15.30 4.39
N VAL A 219 21.94 15.07 4.30
CA VAL A 219 21.32 13.77 4.58
C VAL A 219 21.43 12.82 3.37
N PHE A 220 21.51 13.34 2.16
CA PHE A 220 21.38 12.55 0.93
C PHE A 220 22.70 12.27 0.19
N SER A 221 23.81 12.84 0.61
CA SER A 221 25.09 12.75 -0.13
C SER A 221 26.02 11.62 0.30
N GLN A 222 25.67 10.84 1.32
CA GLN A 222 26.52 9.74 1.77
C GLN A 222 25.70 8.44 1.78
N LYS A 223 26.05 7.55 0.83
CA LYS A 223 25.84 6.12 1.01
C LYS A 223 26.67 5.71 2.23
N PRO A 224 26.10 4.99 3.22
CA PRO A 224 26.89 4.47 4.32
C PRO A 224 28.01 3.56 3.81
#